data_b577d9fbf20144709b02f9b968c63ae3
#
_entry.id   b577d9fbf20144709b02f9b968c63ae3
#
_cell.length_a   1.000
_cell.length_b   1.000
_cell.length_c   1.000
_cell.angle_alpha   90.00
_cell.angle_beta   90.00
_cell.angle_gamma   90.00
#
_symmetry.space_group_name_H-M   'P 1'
#
loop_
_entity.id
_entity.type
_entity.pdbx_description
1 polymer ?
#
loop_
_entity_poly.entity_id
_entity_poly.type
_entity_poly.pdbx_seq_one_letter_code
_entity_poly.pdbx_strand_id
1 'polypeptide(L)'
;MKKLMSFAVMMLSAMTASAQQEVGKFSVAQLITLLFILSAVPSVAQQIRTIDKDGQPIPYVSVLTTDAKYIGITDLDGILKDVKGADTIAVSHVAYKSKLYKVNGKSGSIILEDADFGLPEIVVKKKPYVYAQTYYRIFYYDDSLGVVYHRVGLTDNVIDRKTKKLSANTRNASKAKYGILKTVLNALVGSKLNKRSELPMKKIEESLKKSYEANKVKITDEGPGKKRISDFKGTVGYITDNQSTGQRRYSVNMSKLYNDKLEATGKTKELAKREKRDAKKKNEQDNDYFVFRIDENGNYSPEDFMMMQYMTSFDKTEKDGRNVHVVMALQVFTIDRAYVDKNELKALKKDNKIKMNYQNIRQFEQAHKIPALAPAIQKKLNELWKADEE
;
A
#
# COMPACT_ATOMS: atom_id res chain seq x y z
N MET A 1 28.76 -0.62 16.68
CA MET A 1 28.48 -0.57 18.12
C MET A 1 29.55 -1.22 18.96
N LYS A 2 29.91 -2.52 18.80
CA LYS A 2 30.95 -3.17 19.61
C LYS A 2 32.31 -2.43 19.64
N LYS A 3 32.77 -1.88 18.51
CA LYS A 3 34.04 -1.12 18.46
C LYS A 3 33.96 0.24 19.18
N LEU A 4 32.80 0.94 19.13
CA LEU A 4 32.60 2.19 19.87
C LEU A 4 32.45 1.95 21.37
N MET A 5 31.73 0.87 21.78
CA MET A 5 31.68 0.45 23.18
C MET A 5 33.07 0.05 23.70
N SER A 6 33.86 -0.68 22.89
CA SER A 6 35.22 -1.08 23.24
C SER A 6 36.13 0.12 23.40
N PHE A 7 35.98 1.15 22.53
CA PHE A 7 36.75 2.40 22.62
C PHE A 7 36.33 3.23 23.84
N ALA A 8 35.02 3.30 24.14
CA ALA A 8 34.50 3.99 25.31
C ALA A 8 34.97 3.32 26.63
N VAL A 9 34.97 1.97 26.66
CA VAL A 9 35.47 1.19 27.82
C VAL A 9 36.99 1.36 27.95
N MET A 10 37.74 1.38 26.85
CA MET A 10 39.18 1.60 26.88
C MET A 10 39.55 3.03 27.35
N MET A 11 38.78 4.03 26.91
CA MET A 11 38.94 5.43 27.39
C MET A 11 38.57 5.55 28.87
N LEU A 12 37.54 4.89 29.32
CA LEU A 12 37.13 4.86 30.74
C LEU A 12 38.19 4.17 31.60
N SER A 13 38.76 3.05 31.15
CA SER A 13 39.86 2.36 31.88
C SER A 13 41.16 3.16 31.88
N ALA A 14 41.48 3.88 30.80
CA ALA A 14 42.64 4.79 30.76
C ALA A 14 42.44 5.99 31.68
N MET A 15 41.24 6.53 31.79
CA MET A 15 40.90 7.64 32.70
C MET A 15 40.91 7.20 34.17
N THR A 16 40.45 5.97 34.47
CA THR A 16 40.50 5.42 35.83
C THR A 16 41.95 5.13 36.28
N ALA A 17 42.80 4.66 35.36
CA ALA A 17 44.23 4.45 35.67
C ALA A 17 44.99 5.75 35.90
N SER A 18 44.65 6.81 35.18
CA SER A 18 45.25 8.17 35.41
C SER A 18 44.69 8.87 36.65
N ALA A 19 43.46 8.56 37.05
CA ALA A 19 42.81 9.19 38.21
C ALA A 19 43.32 8.63 39.56
N GLN A 20 44.02 7.49 39.59
CA GLN A 20 44.62 6.97 40.81
C GLN A 20 45.84 7.75 41.27
N GLN A 21 46.38 8.63 40.42
CA GLN A 21 47.53 9.50 40.77
C GLN A 21 47.17 10.94 41.15
N GLU A 22 45.92 11.41 40.83
CA GLU A 22 45.43 12.72 41.30
C GLU A 22 43.95 12.64 41.72
N VAL A 23 43.70 12.13 42.91
CA VAL A 23 42.39 12.23 43.56
C VAL A 23 42.17 13.70 43.95
N GLY A 24 41.47 14.46 43.12
CA GLY A 24 41.03 15.74 43.61
C GLY A 24 40.56 16.83 42.65
N LYS A 25 40.23 16.65 41.40
CA LYS A 25 39.65 17.75 40.62
C LYS A 25 38.83 17.35 39.39
N PHE A 26 37.99 16.36 39.46
CA PHE A 26 36.90 16.30 38.49
C PHE A 26 35.72 17.12 39.03
N SER A 27 35.48 18.28 38.41
CA SER A 27 34.32 19.08 38.79
C SER A 27 33.04 18.35 38.42
N VAL A 28 32.00 18.51 39.23
CA VAL A 28 30.64 17.96 38.94
C VAL A 28 30.20 18.33 37.51
N ALA A 29 30.63 19.48 37.00
CA ALA A 29 30.40 19.91 35.64
C ALA A 29 31.01 18.98 34.57
N GLN A 30 32.22 18.47 34.81
CA GLN A 30 32.88 17.53 33.88
C GLN A 30 32.22 16.17 33.89
N LEU A 31 31.73 15.69 35.04
CA LEU A 31 30.93 14.46 35.12
C LEU A 31 29.58 14.60 34.42
N ILE A 32 28.91 15.74 34.59
CA ILE A 32 27.66 16.05 33.91
C ILE A 32 27.88 16.14 32.39
N THR A 33 28.96 16.80 31.93
CA THR A 33 29.31 16.90 30.51
C THR A 33 29.60 15.52 29.91
N LEU A 34 30.31 14.65 30.64
CA LEU A 34 30.57 13.28 30.20
C LEU A 34 29.27 12.45 30.13
N LEU A 35 28.37 12.63 31.09
CA LEU A 35 27.04 12.01 31.08
C LEU A 35 26.19 12.50 29.89
N PHE A 36 26.23 13.78 29.55
CA PHE A 36 25.57 14.34 28.38
C PHE A 36 26.19 13.83 27.07
N ILE A 37 27.50 13.68 26.97
CA ILE A 37 28.16 13.12 25.78
C ILE A 37 27.78 11.61 25.61
N LEU A 38 27.68 10.86 26.70
CA LEU A 38 27.26 9.46 26.70
C LEU A 38 25.75 9.29 26.38
N SER A 39 24.92 10.26 26.75
CA SER A 39 23.48 10.25 26.41
C SER A 39 23.21 10.73 24.99
N ALA A 40 24.12 11.39 24.33
CA ALA A 40 24.06 11.84 22.94
C ALA A 40 24.42 10.74 21.91
N VAL A 41 24.40 9.44 22.31
CA VAL A 41 24.47 8.37 21.30
C VAL A 41 23.23 8.49 20.42
N PRO A 42 23.35 8.87 19.14
CA PRO A 42 22.20 8.92 18.27
C PRO A 42 21.58 7.51 18.28
N SER A 43 20.39 7.41 18.81
CA SER A 43 19.57 6.20 18.65
C SER A 43 19.43 6.03 17.13
N VAL A 44 20.23 5.15 16.53
CA VAL A 44 20.11 4.82 15.11
C VAL A 44 18.72 4.24 14.94
N ALA A 45 17.83 5.08 14.43
CA ALA A 45 16.47 4.66 14.16
C ALA A 45 16.51 3.42 13.27
N GLN A 46 15.89 2.34 13.73
CA GLN A 46 15.89 1.09 13.01
C GLN A 46 15.12 1.27 11.71
N GLN A 47 15.78 1.02 10.59
CA GLN A 47 15.23 1.15 9.26
C GLN A 47 15.12 -0.23 8.61
N ILE A 48 13.99 -0.51 8.00
CA ILE A 48 13.84 -1.66 7.11
C ILE A 48 13.70 -1.18 5.66
N ARG A 49 14.18 -2.01 4.74
CA ARG A 49 13.99 -1.82 3.30
C ARG A 49 13.36 -3.08 2.71
N THR A 50 12.29 -2.92 1.96
CA THR A 50 11.65 -4.00 1.22
C THR A 50 12.13 -4.00 -0.23
N ILE A 51 12.59 -5.15 -0.69
CA ILE A 51 13.12 -5.35 -2.05
C ILE A 51 12.55 -6.65 -2.64
N ASP A 52 12.51 -6.74 -3.96
CA ASP A 52 12.25 -7.99 -4.66
C ASP A 52 13.52 -8.84 -4.81
N LYS A 53 13.40 -10.00 -5.46
CA LYS A 53 14.52 -10.90 -5.73
C LYS A 53 15.63 -10.29 -6.60
N ASP A 54 15.28 -9.28 -7.40
CA ASP A 54 16.20 -8.59 -8.29
C ASP A 54 16.83 -7.35 -7.62
N GLY A 55 16.57 -7.15 -6.31
CA GLY A 55 17.06 -6.04 -5.51
C GLY A 55 16.32 -4.73 -5.74
N GLN A 56 15.24 -4.72 -6.52
CA GLN A 56 14.45 -3.51 -6.76
C GLN A 56 13.60 -3.18 -5.54
N PRO A 57 13.48 -1.90 -5.16
CA PRO A 57 12.66 -1.50 -4.03
C PRO A 57 11.18 -1.80 -4.27
N ILE A 58 10.51 -2.32 -3.24
CA ILE A 58 9.07 -2.52 -3.24
C ILE A 58 8.43 -1.42 -2.41
N PRO A 59 7.76 -0.46 -3.05
CA PRO A 59 7.07 0.62 -2.36
C PRO A 59 5.75 0.14 -1.76
N TYR A 60 5.27 0.87 -0.74
CA TYR A 60 3.92 0.73 -0.17
C TYR A 60 3.64 -0.64 0.48
N VAL A 61 4.68 -1.29 0.99
CA VAL A 61 4.54 -2.51 1.79
C VAL A 61 4.01 -2.13 3.17
N SER A 62 2.88 -2.72 3.55
CA SER A 62 2.32 -2.59 4.89
C SER A 62 3.15 -3.37 5.89
N VAL A 63 3.51 -2.74 6.99
CA VAL A 63 4.27 -3.32 8.08
C VAL A 63 3.43 -3.29 9.35
N LEU A 64 3.23 -4.47 9.93
CA LEU A 64 2.39 -4.69 11.11
C LEU A 64 3.15 -5.50 12.16
N THR A 65 2.71 -5.43 13.40
CA THR A 65 3.09 -6.40 14.42
C THR A 65 2.37 -7.73 14.18
N THR A 66 2.77 -8.78 14.89
CA THR A 66 2.12 -10.10 14.81
C THR A 66 0.71 -10.14 15.41
N ASP A 67 0.33 -9.15 16.20
CA ASP A 67 -1.03 -8.94 16.74
C ASP A 67 -1.85 -7.92 15.91
N ALA A 68 -1.39 -7.61 14.68
CA ALA A 68 -2.02 -6.73 13.72
C ALA A 68 -2.05 -5.24 14.08
N LYS A 69 -1.18 -4.76 14.97
CA LYS A 69 -0.98 -3.32 15.11
C LYS A 69 -0.18 -2.80 13.93
N TYR A 70 -0.62 -1.68 13.39
CA TYR A 70 0.06 -1.06 12.26
C TYR A 70 1.31 -0.32 12.72
N ILE A 71 2.44 -0.58 12.08
CA ILE A 71 3.71 0.10 12.34
C ILE A 71 3.91 1.21 11.30
N GLY A 72 3.60 0.92 10.02
CA GLY A 72 3.76 1.88 8.94
C GLY A 72 3.66 1.26 7.56
N ILE A 73 3.98 2.07 6.56
CA ILE A 73 4.08 1.68 5.16
C ILE A 73 5.42 2.14 4.61
N THR A 74 6.04 1.33 3.77
CA THR A 74 7.28 1.74 3.10
C THR A 74 7.03 2.85 2.08
N ASP A 75 8.00 3.75 1.95
CA ASP A 75 7.97 4.82 0.96
C ASP A 75 8.23 4.31 -0.48
N LEU A 76 8.40 5.23 -1.43
CA LEU A 76 8.69 4.92 -2.84
C LEU A 76 10.00 4.13 -3.04
N ASP A 77 10.95 4.26 -2.12
CA ASP A 77 12.23 3.56 -2.15
C ASP A 77 12.21 2.25 -1.34
N GLY A 78 11.02 1.82 -0.93
CA GLY A 78 10.80 0.61 -0.13
C GLY A 78 11.29 0.75 1.31
N ILE A 79 11.44 1.96 1.82
CA ILE A 79 12.02 2.24 3.13
C ILE A 79 10.95 2.58 4.15
N LEU A 80 11.00 1.94 5.32
CA LEU A 80 10.29 2.35 6.53
C LEU A 80 11.29 2.66 7.62
N LYS A 81 11.24 3.88 8.15
CA LYS A 81 12.04 4.36 9.29
C LYS A 81 11.29 4.09 10.59
N ASP A 82 12.04 4.06 11.69
CA ASP A 82 11.51 3.98 13.06
C ASP A 82 10.63 2.74 13.35
N VAL A 83 11.08 1.57 12.92
CA VAL A 83 10.43 0.31 13.30
C VAL A 83 10.71 0.03 14.78
N LYS A 84 9.85 0.56 15.65
CA LYS A 84 9.97 0.44 17.11
C LYS A 84 9.01 -0.61 17.68
N GLY A 85 9.43 -1.28 18.73
CA GLY A 85 8.56 -2.04 19.64
C GLY A 85 8.09 -3.40 19.14
N ALA A 86 8.70 -3.98 18.11
CA ALA A 86 8.36 -5.32 17.67
C ALA A 86 9.60 -6.15 17.35
N ASP A 87 9.73 -7.32 17.99
CA ASP A 87 10.80 -8.28 17.68
C ASP A 87 10.54 -9.00 16.35
N THR A 88 9.28 -9.16 16.00
CA THR A 88 8.83 -9.76 14.75
C THR A 88 7.74 -8.91 14.13
N ILE A 89 7.88 -8.66 12.85
CA ILE A 89 6.92 -7.90 12.04
C ILE A 89 6.33 -8.77 10.93
N ALA A 90 5.11 -8.47 10.53
CA ALA A 90 4.48 -9.00 9.34
C ALA A 90 4.53 -7.95 8.24
N VAL A 91 5.00 -8.31 7.06
CA VAL A 91 5.02 -7.45 5.87
C VAL A 91 4.07 -8.01 4.83
N SER A 92 3.29 -7.12 4.20
CA SER A 92 2.24 -7.50 3.25
C SER A 92 2.12 -6.48 2.12
N HIS A 93 1.97 -6.98 0.90
CA HIS A 93 1.77 -6.16 -0.30
C HIS A 93 0.88 -6.91 -1.31
N VAL A 94 0.10 -6.19 -2.13
CA VAL A 94 -0.88 -6.77 -3.06
C VAL A 94 -0.26 -7.71 -4.10
N ALA A 95 0.97 -7.45 -4.52
CA ALA A 95 1.67 -8.21 -5.58
C ALA A 95 2.70 -9.22 -5.05
N TYR A 96 2.88 -9.31 -3.74
CA TYR A 96 3.92 -10.14 -3.13
C TYR A 96 3.35 -11.05 -2.03
N LYS A 97 4.01 -12.18 -1.79
CA LYS A 97 3.70 -13.06 -0.67
C LYS A 97 3.96 -12.36 0.67
N SER A 98 3.01 -12.44 1.58
CA SER A 98 3.19 -11.91 2.94
C SER A 98 4.28 -12.70 3.68
N LYS A 99 5.11 -12.01 4.48
CA LYS A 99 6.25 -12.60 5.18
C LYS A 99 6.33 -12.11 6.63
N LEU A 100 6.72 -13.01 7.52
CA LEU A 100 7.16 -12.65 8.87
C LEU A 100 8.67 -12.40 8.87
N TYR A 101 9.10 -11.37 9.56
CA TYR A 101 10.51 -10.97 9.65
C TYR A 101 10.91 -10.63 11.08
N LYS A 102 12.03 -11.23 11.55
CA LYS A 102 12.62 -10.90 12.85
C LYS A 102 13.50 -9.67 12.73
N VAL A 103 13.18 -8.68 13.51
CA VAL A 103 13.75 -7.33 13.40
C VAL A 103 15.12 -7.18 14.05
N ASN A 104 15.53 -8.06 14.96
CA ASN A 104 16.87 -8.16 15.58
C ASN A 104 17.56 -6.83 15.97
N GLY A 105 16.81 -5.74 16.15
CA GLY A 105 17.36 -4.43 16.53
C GLY A 105 18.30 -3.76 15.52
N LYS A 106 18.40 -4.25 14.27
CA LYS A 106 19.27 -3.72 13.22
C LYS A 106 18.49 -3.32 11.98
N SER A 107 18.99 -2.32 11.28
CA SER A 107 18.53 -2.01 9.92
C SER A 107 18.80 -3.20 8.99
N GLY A 108 17.86 -3.53 8.12
CA GLY A 108 17.98 -4.69 7.23
C GLY A 108 17.07 -4.62 6.02
N SER A 109 17.38 -5.46 5.02
CA SER A 109 16.54 -5.63 3.83
C SER A 109 15.68 -6.87 3.96
N ILE A 110 14.40 -6.74 3.56
CA ILE A 110 13.43 -7.82 3.51
C ILE A 110 13.15 -8.13 2.05
N ILE A 111 13.56 -9.32 1.61
CA ILE A 111 13.29 -9.79 0.25
C ILE A 111 11.89 -10.39 0.25
N LEU A 112 11.01 -9.90 -0.63
CA LEU A 112 9.68 -10.44 -0.87
C LEU A 112 9.64 -11.19 -2.21
N GLU A 113 8.90 -12.30 -2.21
CA GLU A 113 8.64 -13.10 -3.40
C GLU A 113 7.35 -12.62 -4.06
N ASP A 114 7.31 -12.62 -5.38
CA ASP A 114 6.10 -12.35 -6.14
C ASP A 114 4.97 -13.30 -5.70
N ALA A 115 3.76 -12.79 -5.62
CA ALA A 115 2.58 -13.63 -5.41
C ALA A 115 2.30 -14.46 -6.68
N ASP A 116 1.72 -15.65 -6.49
CA ASP A 116 1.39 -16.56 -7.59
C ASP A 116 0.14 -16.13 -8.39
N PHE A 117 -0.19 -14.83 -8.36
CA PHE A 117 -1.32 -14.27 -9.08
C PHE A 117 -0.94 -13.98 -10.53
N GLY A 118 -1.62 -14.62 -11.46
CA GLY A 118 -1.44 -14.43 -12.89
C GLY A 118 -2.72 -13.94 -13.56
N LEU A 119 -2.57 -13.14 -14.61
CA LEU A 119 -3.68 -12.75 -15.45
C LEU A 119 -4.18 -13.98 -16.22
N PRO A 120 -5.49 -14.30 -16.19
CA PRO A 120 -6.03 -15.41 -16.96
C PRO A 120 -5.68 -15.30 -18.44
N GLU A 121 -5.29 -16.42 -19.06
CA GLU A 121 -5.03 -16.45 -20.48
C GLU A 121 -6.28 -16.14 -21.28
N ILE A 122 -6.10 -15.50 -22.41
CA ILE A 122 -7.19 -15.15 -23.32
C ILE A 122 -6.82 -15.49 -24.75
N VAL A 123 -7.67 -16.23 -25.41
CA VAL A 123 -7.53 -16.49 -26.84
C VAL A 123 -8.05 -15.28 -27.60
N VAL A 124 -7.16 -14.59 -28.31
CA VAL A 124 -7.50 -13.42 -29.11
C VAL A 124 -8.46 -13.81 -30.23
N LYS A 125 -9.66 -13.23 -30.22
CA LYS A 125 -10.70 -13.42 -31.22
C LYS A 125 -11.11 -12.10 -31.85
N LYS A 126 -11.55 -12.12 -33.12
CA LYS A 126 -12.09 -10.94 -33.81
C LYS A 126 -13.54 -10.65 -33.35
N LYS A 127 -13.71 -10.42 -32.02
CA LYS A 127 -15.01 -10.09 -31.42
C LYS A 127 -15.07 -8.64 -30.98
N PRO A 128 -16.27 -8.02 -30.96
CA PRO A 128 -16.43 -6.57 -30.76
C PRO A 128 -16.14 -6.10 -29.33
N TYR A 129 -16.25 -6.98 -28.34
CA TYR A 129 -16.08 -6.62 -26.93
C TYR A 129 -14.98 -7.44 -26.26
N VAL A 130 -14.31 -6.81 -25.30
CA VAL A 130 -13.54 -7.50 -24.25
C VAL A 130 -14.36 -7.45 -22.97
N TYR A 131 -14.60 -8.60 -22.40
CA TYR A 131 -15.13 -8.75 -21.05
C TYR A 131 -13.98 -9.03 -20.10
N ALA A 132 -13.97 -8.35 -18.94
CA ALA A 132 -13.03 -8.63 -17.87
C ALA A 132 -13.78 -8.56 -16.54
N GLN A 133 -13.74 -9.64 -15.78
CA GLN A 133 -14.28 -9.66 -14.43
C GLN A 133 -13.18 -9.36 -13.42
N THR A 134 -13.44 -8.40 -12.54
CA THR A 134 -12.53 -8.08 -11.44
C THR A 134 -13.18 -8.42 -10.11
N TYR A 135 -12.38 -9.02 -9.23
CA TYR A 135 -12.69 -9.16 -7.81
C TYR A 135 -12.10 -7.96 -7.07
N TYR A 136 -12.84 -7.40 -6.13
CA TYR A 136 -12.31 -6.36 -5.25
C TYR A 136 -12.56 -6.70 -3.79
N ARG A 137 -11.63 -6.25 -2.94
CA ARG A 137 -11.79 -6.24 -1.50
C ARG A 137 -11.41 -4.87 -0.94
N ILE A 138 -12.24 -4.38 -0.02
CA ILE A 138 -12.06 -3.12 0.70
C ILE A 138 -12.02 -3.47 2.16
N PHE A 139 -11.03 -2.97 2.90
CA PHE A 139 -11.04 -3.04 4.35
C PHE A 139 -10.68 -1.68 4.96
N TYR A 140 -11.25 -1.44 6.11
CA TYR A 140 -10.94 -0.32 6.97
C TYR A 140 -10.43 -0.88 8.28
N TYR A 141 -9.23 -0.50 8.63
CA TYR A 141 -8.55 -0.91 9.84
C TYR A 141 -8.35 0.30 10.75
N ASP A 142 -8.69 0.13 12.02
CA ASP A 142 -8.50 1.10 13.09
C ASP A 142 -7.66 0.42 14.18
N ASP A 143 -6.57 1.04 14.58
CA ASP A 143 -5.57 0.46 15.48
C ASP A 143 -6.16 0.09 16.85
N SER A 144 -7.17 0.84 17.31
CA SER A 144 -7.84 0.63 18.60
C SER A 144 -8.92 -0.44 18.55
N LEU A 145 -9.59 -0.60 17.40
CA LEU A 145 -10.76 -1.48 17.22
C LEU A 145 -10.46 -2.69 16.31
N GLY A 146 -9.33 -2.67 15.59
CA GLY A 146 -8.99 -3.68 14.59
C GLY A 146 -9.69 -3.43 13.25
N VAL A 147 -10.11 -4.48 12.53
CA VAL A 147 -10.84 -4.34 11.28
C VAL A 147 -12.30 -4.01 11.57
N VAL A 148 -12.72 -2.81 11.22
CA VAL A 148 -14.08 -2.30 11.49
C VAL A 148 -15.00 -2.34 10.27
N TYR A 149 -14.46 -2.60 9.10
CA TYR A 149 -15.21 -2.74 7.86
C TYR A 149 -14.49 -3.64 6.86
N HIS A 150 -15.22 -4.53 6.24
CA HIS A 150 -14.77 -5.33 5.11
C HIS A 150 -15.88 -5.41 4.06
N ARG A 151 -15.53 -5.26 2.81
CA ARG A 151 -16.44 -5.45 1.67
C ARG A 151 -15.68 -6.13 0.56
N VAL A 152 -16.33 -7.11 -0.05
CA VAL A 152 -15.85 -7.78 -1.26
C VAL A 152 -16.92 -7.73 -2.32
N GLY A 153 -16.54 -7.92 -3.57
CA GLY A 153 -17.47 -8.03 -4.67
C GLY A 153 -16.80 -8.26 -6.01
N LEU A 154 -17.64 -8.41 -7.01
CA LEU A 154 -17.23 -8.59 -8.40
C LEU A 154 -17.65 -7.37 -9.21
N THR A 155 -16.83 -7.00 -10.19
CA THR A 155 -17.18 -5.97 -11.18
C THR A 155 -16.98 -6.54 -12.57
N ASP A 156 -18.05 -6.50 -13.38
CA ASP A 156 -17.97 -6.81 -14.81
C ASP A 156 -17.55 -5.55 -15.55
N ASN A 157 -16.42 -5.61 -16.20
CA ASN A 157 -15.93 -4.57 -17.08
C ASN A 157 -16.11 -5.00 -18.53
N VAL A 158 -16.65 -4.13 -19.37
CA VAL A 158 -16.87 -4.37 -20.79
C VAL A 158 -16.24 -3.25 -21.58
N ILE A 159 -15.29 -3.58 -22.43
CA ILE A 159 -14.61 -2.65 -23.32
C ILE A 159 -15.11 -2.87 -24.74
N ASP A 160 -15.71 -1.86 -25.34
CA ASP A 160 -16.01 -1.84 -26.76
C ASP A 160 -14.72 -1.57 -27.53
N ARG A 161 -14.28 -2.53 -28.35
CA ARG A 161 -13.00 -2.45 -29.05
C ARG A 161 -12.96 -1.37 -30.12
N LYS A 162 -14.11 -1.06 -30.72
CA LYS A 162 -14.22 -0.02 -31.76
C LYS A 162 -14.19 1.37 -31.15
N THR A 163 -15.02 1.61 -30.15
CA THR A 163 -15.19 2.95 -29.56
C THR A 163 -14.26 3.21 -28.37
N LYS A 164 -13.55 2.15 -27.88
CA LYS A 164 -12.73 2.15 -26.66
C LYS A 164 -13.52 2.58 -25.41
N LYS A 165 -14.85 2.50 -25.47
CA LYS A 165 -15.72 2.84 -24.35
C LYS A 165 -15.75 1.69 -23.35
N LEU A 166 -15.45 2.01 -22.09
CA LEU A 166 -15.56 1.08 -20.97
C LEU A 166 -16.88 1.29 -20.22
N SER A 167 -17.59 0.21 -19.94
CA SER A 167 -18.69 0.16 -18.97
C SER A 167 -18.36 -0.82 -17.87
N ALA A 168 -18.77 -0.51 -16.64
CA ALA A 168 -18.58 -1.37 -15.49
C ALA A 168 -19.87 -1.53 -14.71
N ASN A 169 -20.09 -2.73 -14.16
CA ASN A 169 -21.24 -3.04 -13.33
C ASN A 169 -20.78 -3.89 -12.13
N THR A 170 -20.92 -3.36 -10.92
CA THR A 170 -20.58 -4.09 -9.70
C THR A 170 -21.72 -5.02 -9.29
N ARG A 171 -21.35 -6.26 -9.00
CA ARG A 171 -22.28 -7.31 -8.57
C ARG A 171 -21.80 -8.00 -7.31
N ASN A 172 -22.71 -8.71 -6.65
CA ASN A 172 -22.41 -9.65 -5.57
C ASN A 172 -21.55 -9.06 -4.44
N ALA A 173 -21.89 -7.82 -4.02
CA ALA A 173 -21.19 -7.20 -2.91
C ALA A 173 -21.66 -7.78 -1.56
N SER A 174 -20.75 -8.37 -0.82
CA SER A 174 -20.94 -8.78 0.57
C SER A 174 -20.09 -7.92 1.49
N LYS A 175 -20.56 -7.64 2.69
CA LYS A 175 -19.89 -6.75 3.64
C LYS A 175 -20.14 -7.19 5.07
N ALA A 176 -19.12 -7.02 5.92
CA ALA A 176 -19.22 -7.09 7.38
C ALA A 176 -18.79 -5.77 8.00
N LYS A 177 -19.37 -5.42 9.16
CA LYS A 177 -19.19 -4.13 9.83
C LYS A 177 -19.25 -4.27 11.33
N TYR A 178 -18.49 -3.48 12.04
CA TYR A 178 -18.50 -3.40 13.49
C TYR A 178 -19.48 -2.32 14.01
N GLY A 179 -20.46 -2.72 14.81
CA GLY A 179 -21.29 -1.84 15.66
C GLY A 179 -22.00 -0.65 14.98
N ILE A 180 -22.27 0.40 15.75
CA ILE A 180 -23.01 1.63 15.39
C ILE A 180 -22.27 2.49 14.33
N LEU A 181 -20.99 2.30 14.15
CA LEU A 181 -20.20 2.87 13.03
C LEU A 181 -20.74 2.48 11.63
N LYS A 182 -21.71 1.57 11.61
CA LYS A 182 -22.43 1.11 10.39
C LYS A 182 -22.86 2.25 9.46
N THR A 183 -23.27 3.40 9.98
CA THR A 183 -23.92 4.46 9.18
C THR A 183 -22.92 5.52 8.67
N VAL A 184 -21.98 5.94 9.50
CA VAL A 184 -21.04 7.03 9.16
C VAL A 184 -19.95 6.55 8.21
N LEU A 185 -19.43 5.34 8.41
CA LEU A 185 -18.42 4.74 7.51
C LEU A 185 -18.97 4.42 6.12
N ASN A 186 -20.26 4.03 5.99
CA ASN A 186 -20.88 3.83 4.68
C ASN A 186 -20.89 5.10 3.83
N ALA A 187 -21.10 6.26 4.42
CA ALA A 187 -21.15 7.53 3.69
C ALA A 187 -19.75 8.04 3.30
N LEU A 188 -18.76 7.85 4.16
CA LEU A 188 -17.41 8.37 3.96
C LEU A 188 -16.50 7.45 3.15
N VAL A 189 -16.51 6.16 3.46
CA VAL A 189 -15.63 5.16 2.82
C VAL A 189 -16.29 4.57 1.57
N GLY A 190 -17.61 4.31 1.66
CA GLY A 190 -18.35 3.61 0.61
C GLY A 190 -18.37 4.34 -0.73
N SER A 191 -18.51 5.65 -0.76
CA SER A 191 -18.70 6.38 -2.02
C SER A 191 -17.41 6.55 -2.82
N LYS A 192 -16.27 6.81 -2.16
CA LYS A 192 -14.98 7.01 -2.87
C LYS A 192 -14.33 5.70 -3.30
N LEU A 193 -14.25 4.72 -2.40
CA LEU A 193 -13.64 3.42 -2.68
C LEU A 193 -14.51 2.58 -3.63
N ASN A 194 -15.83 2.62 -3.49
CA ASN A 194 -16.74 1.93 -4.40
C ASN A 194 -16.60 2.44 -5.85
N LYS A 195 -16.55 3.76 -6.04
CA LYS A 195 -16.33 4.35 -7.37
C LYS A 195 -14.99 3.96 -7.98
N ARG A 196 -13.94 3.75 -7.17
CA ARG A 196 -12.64 3.27 -7.63
C ARG A 196 -12.66 1.79 -8.01
N SER A 197 -13.46 0.96 -7.33
CA SER A 197 -13.59 -0.47 -7.66
C SER A 197 -14.38 -0.72 -8.95
N GLU A 198 -15.23 0.22 -9.35
CA GLU A 198 -16.11 0.07 -10.52
C GLU A 198 -15.40 0.28 -11.87
N LEU A 199 -14.27 1.03 -11.91
CA LEU A 199 -13.61 1.38 -13.18
C LEU A 199 -12.08 1.42 -13.03
N PRO A 200 -11.41 0.34 -12.55
CA PRO A 200 -9.96 0.42 -12.38
C PRO A 200 -9.25 0.66 -13.71
N MET A 201 -9.65 -0.01 -14.78
CA MET A 201 -8.96 0.02 -16.07
C MET A 201 -8.94 1.40 -16.73
N LYS A 202 -10.09 2.07 -16.79
CA LYS A 202 -10.19 3.38 -17.49
C LYS A 202 -9.70 4.54 -16.66
N LYS A 203 -10.05 4.55 -15.36
CA LYS A 203 -9.69 5.69 -14.50
C LYS A 203 -8.22 5.79 -14.19
N ILE A 204 -7.49 4.68 -14.19
CA ILE A 204 -6.05 4.68 -13.96
C ILE A 204 -5.36 5.46 -15.07
N GLU A 205 -5.52 5.04 -16.34
CA GLU A 205 -4.87 5.71 -17.46
C GLU A 205 -5.32 7.16 -17.63
N GLU A 206 -6.63 7.42 -17.60
CA GLU A 206 -7.15 8.78 -17.75
C GLU A 206 -6.76 9.69 -16.57
N SER A 207 -6.74 9.15 -15.35
CA SER A 207 -6.35 9.94 -14.17
C SER A 207 -4.87 10.24 -14.17
N LEU A 208 -4.03 9.25 -14.50
CA LEU A 208 -2.58 9.46 -14.62
C LEU A 208 -2.28 10.42 -15.76
N LYS A 209 -2.84 10.19 -16.95
CA LYS A 209 -2.64 11.07 -18.11
C LYS A 209 -3.08 12.52 -17.82
N LYS A 210 -4.28 12.73 -17.31
CA LYS A 210 -4.77 14.06 -16.92
C LYS A 210 -3.91 14.69 -15.82
N SER A 211 -3.45 13.89 -14.87
CA SER A 211 -2.57 14.38 -13.81
C SER A 211 -1.20 14.73 -14.36
N TYR A 212 -0.65 13.94 -15.27
CA TYR A 212 0.64 14.21 -15.91
C TYR A 212 0.59 15.50 -16.75
N GLU A 213 -0.43 15.66 -17.59
CA GLU A 213 -0.63 16.87 -18.39
C GLU A 213 -0.81 18.12 -17.53
N ALA A 214 -1.64 18.02 -16.47
CA ALA A 214 -1.94 19.16 -15.61
C ALA A 214 -0.76 19.60 -14.71
N ASN A 215 0.13 18.66 -14.33
CA ASN A 215 1.25 18.93 -13.42
C ASN A 215 2.59 19.07 -14.13
N LYS A 216 2.60 19.06 -15.47
CA LYS A 216 3.84 19.02 -16.25
C LYS A 216 4.78 17.90 -15.76
N VAL A 217 4.20 16.76 -15.48
CA VAL A 217 4.93 15.59 -15.00
C VAL A 217 5.94 15.15 -16.05
N LYS A 218 7.17 14.92 -15.63
CA LYS A 218 8.24 14.36 -16.44
C LYS A 218 8.41 12.89 -16.12
N ILE A 219 8.58 12.07 -17.15
CA ILE A 219 8.99 10.68 -17.02
C ILE A 219 10.42 10.59 -17.50
N THR A 220 11.34 10.23 -16.61
CA THR A 220 12.78 10.14 -16.85
C THR A 220 13.22 8.69 -16.71
N ASP A 221 13.98 8.20 -17.68
CA ASP A 221 14.59 6.87 -17.63
C ASP A 221 15.68 6.85 -16.54
N GLU A 222 15.68 5.82 -15.70
CA GLU A 222 16.68 5.59 -14.64
C GLU A 222 17.48 4.31 -14.85
N GLY A 223 17.42 3.75 -16.05
CA GLY A 223 18.10 2.51 -16.41
C GLY A 223 17.12 1.38 -16.77
N PRO A 224 17.62 0.17 -16.98
CA PRO A 224 16.84 -0.93 -17.51
C PRO A 224 15.55 -1.20 -16.71
N GLY A 225 14.41 -1.04 -17.39
CA GLY A 225 13.12 -1.34 -16.83
C GLY A 225 12.63 -0.37 -15.73
N LYS A 226 13.31 0.77 -15.48
CA LYS A 226 12.90 1.72 -14.44
C LYS A 226 12.80 3.13 -14.98
N LYS A 227 11.63 3.78 -14.72
CA LYS A 227 11.41 5.19 -15.05
C LYS A 227 10.87 5.92 -13.81
N ARG A 228 11.39 7.12 -13.59
CA ARG A 228 10.94 8.01 -12.53
C ARG A 228 9.84 8.93 -13.03
N ILE A 229 8.80 9.07 -12.23
CA ILE A 229 7.73 10.06 -12.41
C ILE A 229 8.03 11.21 -11.46
N SER A 230 8.24 12.42 -11.99
CA SER A 230 8.52 13.62 -11.19
C SER A 230 7.70 14.80 -11.66
N ASP A 231 7.31 15.66 -10.73
CA ASP A 231 6.76 16.97 -10.97
C ASP A 231 7.76 18.07 -10.56
N PHE A 232 7.31 19.31 -10.48
CA PHE A 232 8.17 20.46 -10.14
C PHE A 232 8.71 20.41 -8.70
N LYS A 233 8.14 19.60 -7.80
CA LYS A 233 8.61 19.40 -6.42
C LYS A 233 9.46 18.15 -6.23
N GLY A 234 9.60 17.33 -7.28
CA GLY A 234 10.45 16.14 -7.25
C GLY A 234 9.71 14.84 -7.54
N THR A 235 10.24 13.72 -7.08
CA THR A 235 9.71 12.38 -7.36
C THR A 235 8.33 12.18 -6.73
N VAL A 236 7.37 11.76 -7.55
CA VAL A 236 6.00 11.40 -7.14
C VAL A 236 5.68 9.93 -7.40
N GLY A 237 6.54 9.21 -8.13
CA GLY A 237 6.32 7.80 -8.41
C GLY A 237 7.39 7.16 -9.28
N TYR A 238 7.18 5.87 -9.54
CA TYR A 238 8.00 5.08 -10.45
C TYR A 238 7.14 4.22 -11.37
N ILE A 239 7.68 3.93 -12.57
CA ILE A 239 7.23 2.87 -13.46
C ILE A 239 8.36 1.86 -13.51
N THR A 240 8.07 0.58 -13.23
CA THR A 240 9.05 -0.48 -13.30
C THR A 240 8.55 -1.60 -14.18
N ASP A 241 9.37 -2.04 -15.12
CA ASP A 241 9.13 -3.19 -16.00
C ASP A 241 9.91 -4.38 -15.48
N ASN A 242 9.22 -5.44 -15.12
CA ASN A 242 9.84 -6.73 -14.79
C ASN A 242 9.75 -7.63 -16.00
N GLN A 243 10.86 -7.76 -16.75
CA GLN A 243 10.93 -8.57 -17.96
C GLN A 243 10.72 -10.07 -17.68
N SER A 244 11.18 -10.56 -16.52
CA SER A 244 11.06 -11.98 -16.19
C SER A 244 9.60 -12.41 -15.94
N THR A 245 8.74 -11.50 -15.53
CA THR A 245 7.29 -11.74 -15.29
C THR A 245 6.41 -11.12 -16.38
N GLY A 246 6.95 -10.36 -17.31
CA GLY A 246 6.18 -9.62 -18.32
C GLY A 246 5.22 -8.61 -17.69
N GLN A 247 5.65 -7.90 -16.65
CA GLN A 247 4.80 -6.99 -15.90
C GLN A 247 5.35 -5.57 -15.87
N ARG A 248 4.46 -4.59 -16.03
CA ARG A 248 4.70 -3.17 -15.74
C ARG A 248 3.98 -2.77 -14.46
N ARG A 249 4.70 -2.15 -13.55
CA ARG A 249 4.23 -1.71 -12.25
C ARG A 249 4.29 -0.19 -12.16
N TYR A 250 3.22 0.43 -11.69
CA TYR A 250 3.15 1.86 -11.38
C TYR A 250 3.02 2.03 -9.88
N SER A 251 3.86 2.87 -9.30
CA SER A 251 3.82 3.25 -7.89
C SER A 251 3.74 4.76 -7.81
N VAL A 252 2.62 5.32 -7.35
CA VAL A 252 2.38 6.77 -7.38
C VAL A 252 1.84 7.26 -6.05
N ASN A 253 2.45 8.31 -5.50
CA ASN A 253 1.90 9.05 -4.37
C ASN A 253 0.87 10.06 -4.90
N MET A 254 -0.39 9.68 -4.85
CA MET A 254 -1.49 10.47 -5.42
C MET A 254 -1.82 11.70 -4.59
N SER A 255 -1.59 11.67 -3.27
CA SER A 255 -1.77 12.85 -2.43
C SER A 255 -0.80 13.95 -2.80
N LYS A 256 0.47 13.60 -2.92
CA LYS A 256 1.52 14.54 -3.32
C LYS A 256 1.21 15.12 -4.70
N LEU A 257 0.98 14.27 -5.69
CA LEU A 257 0.67 14.68 -7.06
C LEU A 257 -0.56 15.61 -7.13
N TYR A 258 -1.60 15.34 -6.34
CA TYR A 258 -2.80 16.18 -6.32
C TYR A 258 -2.56 17.53 -5.62
N ASN A 259 -1.83 17.56 -4.51
CA ASN A 259 -1.50 18.80 -3.80
C ASN A 259 -0.62 19.71 -4.67
N ASP A 260 0.41 19.14 -5.27
CA ASP A 260 1.30 19.86 -6.19
C ASP A 260 0.53 20.43 -7.38
N LYS A 261 -0.49 19.72 -7.90
CA LYS A 261 -1.40 20.23 -8.93
C LYS A 261 -2.21 21.44 -8.46
N LEU A 262 -2.81 21.39 -7.28
CA LEU A 262 -3.61 22.50 -6.76
C LEU A 262 -2.75 23.77 -6.63
N GLU A 263 -1.52 23.60 -6.15
CA GLU A 263 -0.55 24.69 -6.03
C GLU A 263 -0.12 25.22 -7.39
N ALA A 264 0.28 24.35 -8.33
CA ALA A 264 0.71 24.73 -9.67
C ALA A 264 -0.39 25.44 -10.48
N THR A 265 -1.67 25.14 -10.21
CA THR A 265 -2.82 25.76 -10.89
C THR A 265 -3.37 26.99 -10.16
N GLY A 266 -2.73 27.44 -9.08
CA GLY A 266 -3.18 28.59 -8.30
C GLY A 266 -4.52 28.39 -7.55
N LYS A 267 -4.96 27.14 -7.36
CA LYS A 267 -6.20 26.81 -6.63
C LYS A 267 -5.99 26.82 -5.11
N THR A 268 -5.51 27.96 -4.62
CA THR A 268 -5.14 28.15 -3.20
C THR A 268 -6.29 27.94 -2.23
N LYS A 269 -7.54 28.26 -2.61
CA LYS A 269 -8.72 28.02 -1.75
C LYS A 269 -9.01 26.52 -1.56
N GLU A 270 -8.89 25.72 -2.62
CA GLU A 270 -9.04 24.26 -2.56
C GLU A 270 -7.89 23.63 -1.79
N LEU A 271 -6.67 24.12 -1.98
CA LEU A 271 -5.50 23.68 -1.22
C LEU A 271 -5.67 23.97 0.28
N ALA A 272 -6.02 25.20 0.66
CA ALA A 272 -6.28 25.57 2.06
C ALA A 272 -7.44 24.78 2.70
N LYS A 273 -8.51 24.48 1.93
CA LYS A 273 -9.58 23.58 2.37
C LYS A 273 -9.08 22.17 2.64
N ARG A 274 -8.18 21.66 1.79
CA ARG A 274 -7.59 20.34 1.93
C ARG A 274 -6.65 20.30 3.14
N GLU A 275 -5.74 21.27 3.25
CA GLU A 275 -4.83 21.42 4.39
C GLU A 275 -5.59 21.50 5.73
N LYS A 276 -6.70 22.27 5.79
CA LYS A 276 -7.54 22.37 6.97
C LYS A 276 -8.25 21.06 7.34
N ARG A 277 -8.60 20.25 6.33
CA ARG A 277 -9.14 18.90 6.53
C ARG A 277 -8.04 17.94 6.95
N ASP A 278 -6.89 18.03 6.32
CA ASP A 278 -5.74 17.14 6.50
C ASP A 278 -5.00 17.49 7.81
N ALA A 279 -5.13 18.72 8.32
CA ALA A 279 -4.65 19.12 9.67
C ALA A 279 -5.29 18.28 10.81
N LYS A 280 -6.47 17.68 10.57
CA LYS A 280 -7.08 16.71 11.48
C LYS A 280 -6.54 15.29 11.35
N LYS A 281 -5.77 15.04 10.29
CA LYS A 281 -5.14 13.77 9.98
C LYS A 281 -3.64 14.01 9.92
N LYS A 282 -2.92 13.44 10.83
CA LYS A 282 -1.46 13.47 10.84
C LYS A 282 -0.92 12.31 10.01
N ASN A 283 0.26 12.49 9.44
CA ASN A 283 0.98 11.44 8.72
C ASN A 283 0.17 10.79 7.57
N GLU A 284 -0.70 11.56 6.88
CA GLU A 284 -1.51 11.01 5.78
C GLU A 284 -0.63 10.58 4.62
N GLN A 285 -0.81 9.33 4.20
CA GLN A 285 -0.20 8.75 3.01
C GLN A 285 -1.30 8.22 2.10
N ASP A 286 -1.25 8.57 0.82
CA ASP A 286 -2.24 8.20 -0.19
C ASP A 286 -1.49 7.63 -1.40
N ASN A 287 -1.56 6.33 -1.55
CA ASN A 287 -0.68 5.58 -2.44
C ASN A 287 -1.47 4.70 -3.39
N ASP A 288 -1.14 4.77 -4.66
CA ASP A 288 -1.67 3.91 -5.71
C ASP A 288 -0.56 3.02 -6.27
N TYR A 289 -0.88 1.74 -6.43
CA TYR A 289 -0.02 0.74 -7.06
C TYR A 289 -0.81 -0.04 -8.10
N PHE A 290 -0.29 -0.15 -9.32
CA PHE A 290 -0.96 -0.82 -10.44
C PHE A 290 -0.02 -1.79 -11.13
N VAL A 291 -0.55 -2.90 -11.61
CA VAL A 291 0.19 -3.87 -12.39
C VAL A 291 -0.56 -4.18 -13.68
N PHE A 292 0.16 -4.09 -14.79
CA PHE A 292 -0.29 -4.51 -16.11
C PHE A 292 0.62 -5.60 -16.64
N ARG A 293 0.06 -6.54 -17.39
CA ARG A 293 0.87 -7.41 -18.25
C ARG A 293 1.34 -6.59 -19.44
N ILE A 294 2.59 -6.79 -19.84
CA ILE A 294 3.17 -6.19 -21.04
C ILE A 294 3.57 -7.28 -22.04
N ASP A 295 3.55 -6.95 -23.34
CA ASP A 295 4.12 -7.78 -24.38
C ASP A 295 5.66 -7.65 -24.40
N GLU A 296 6.31 -8.36 -25.31
CA GLU A 296 7.77 -8.33 -25.52
C GLU A 296 8.32 -6.94 -25.89
N ASN A 297 7.47 -6.07 -26.45
CA ASN A 297 7.80 -4.69 -26.78
C ASN A 297 7.46 -3.69 -25.66
N GLY A 298 6.96 -4.18 -24.52
CA GLY A 298 6.54 -3.35 -23.40
C GLY A 298 5.20 -2.65 -23.60
N ASN A 299 4.38 -3.07 -24.58
CA ASN A 299 3.05 -2.51 -24.76
C ASN A 299 2.01 -3.22 -23.89
N TYR A 300 0.98 -2.51 -23.54
CA TYR A 300 -0.21 -3.04 -22.85
C TYR A 300 -1.48 -2.27 -23.26
N SER A 301 -2.61 -2.86 -23.00
CA SER A 301 -3.93 -2.29 -23.21
C SER A 301 -4.77 -2.39 -21.91
N PRO A 302 -5.92 -1.72 -21.81
CA PRO A 302 -6.76 -1.80 -20.60
C PRO A 302 -7.12 -3.23 -20.17
N GLU A 303 -7.26 -4.14 -21.13
CA GLU A 303 -7.53 -5.57 -20.86
C GLU A 303 -6.34 -6.33 -20.25
N ASP A 304 -5.15 -5.74 -20.24
CA ASP A 304 -3.95 -6.31 -19.62
C ASP A 304 -3.77 -5.88 -18.16
N PHE A 305 -4.73 -5.14 -17.63
CA PHE A 305 -4.76 -4.82 -16.21
C PHE A 305 -4.85 -6.09 -15.37
N MET A 306 -3.90 -6.24 -14.45
CA MET A 306 -3.81 -7.40 -13.57
C MET A 306 -4.40 -7.12 -12.19
N MET A 307 -3.84 -6.14 -11.50
CA MET A 307 -4.23 -5.80 -10.14
C MET A 307 -3.93 -4.34 -9.80
N MET A 308 -4.59 -3.84 -8.77
CA MET A 308 -4.24 -2.57 -8.13
C MET A 308 -4.40 -2.62 -6.62
N GLN A 309 -3.65 -1.76 -5.94
CA GLN A 309 -3.88 -1.38 -4.57
C GLN A 309 -3.99 0.13 -4.48
N TYR A 310 -5.08 0.62 -3.89
CA TYR A 310 -5.15 1.96 -3.33
C TYR A 310 -5.11 1.85 -1.83
N MET A 311 -4.23 2.59 -1.21
CA MET A 311 -4.11 2.59 0.24
C MET A 311 -3.96 4.02 0.75
N THR A 312 -4.74 4.37 1.76
CA THR A 312 -4.55 5.59 2.53
C THR A 312 -4.40 5.24 4.01
N SER A 313 -3.46 5.87 4.67
CA SER A 313 -3.26 5.75 6.11
C SER A 313 -3.05 7.12 6.73
N PHE A 314 -3.51 7.30 7.96
CA PHE A 314 -3.36 8.55 8.69
C PHE A 314 -3.59 8.34 10.19
N ASP A 315 -3.01 9.22 10.99
CA ASP A 315 -3.28 9.30 12.42
C ASP A 315 -4.39 10.33 12.67
N LYS A 316 -5.31 10.02 13.56
CA LYS A 316 -6.34 10.95 14.04
C LYS A 316 -6.41 10.92 15.55
N THR A 317 -6.82 12.03 16.13
CA THR A 317 -7.18 12.10 17.55
C THR A 317 -8.70 11.98 17.67
N GLU A 318 -9.17 10.99 18.40
CA GLU A 318 -10.59 10.80 18.71
C GLU A 318 -11.09 11.85 19.69
N LYS A 319 -12.42 11.95 19.87
CA LYS A 319 -13.05 12.92 20.77
C LYS A 319 -12.66 12.73 22.25
N ASP A 320 -12.30 11.52 22.62
CA ASP A 320 -11.80 11.15 23.96
C ASP A 320 -10.29 11.36 24.16
N GLY A 321 -9.62 11.97 23.18
CA GLY A 321 -8.18 12.29 23.22
C GLY A 321 -7.26 11.17 22.78
N ARG A 322 -7.76 9.96 22.46
CA ARG A 322 -6.91 8.86 21.96
C ARG A 322 -6.41 9.15 20.55
N ASN A 323 -5.12 8.88 20.32
CA ASN A 323 -4.55 8.85 18.98
C ASN A 323 -4.77 7.46 18.38
N VAL A 324 -5.34 7.42 17.19
CA VAL A 324 -5.67 6.18 16.47
C VAL A 324 -5.05 6.23 15.08
N HIS A 325 -4.38 5.16 14.71
CA HIS A 325 -3.89 4.99 13.34
C HIS A 325 -4.94 4.28 12.49
N VAL A 326 -5.26 4.88 11.36
CA VAL A 326 -6.30 4.39 10.45
C VAL A 326 -5.69 4.00 9.12
N VAL A 327 -6.04 2.82 8.62
CA VAL A 327 -5.68 2.36 7.29
C VAL A 327 -6.95 2.00 6.51
N MET A 328 -7.06 2.51 5.30
CA MET A 328 -8.09 2.11 4.34
C MET A 328 -7.42 1.56 3.11
N ALA A 329 -7.80 0.36 2.70
CA ALA A 329 -7.25 -0.28 1.52
C ALA A 329 -8.36 -0.76 0.59
N LEU A 330 -8.15 -0.56 -0.71
CA LEU A 330 -8.88 -1.19 -1.79
C LEU A 330 -7.88 -1.99 -2.62
N GLN A 331 -8.16 -3.26 -2.82
CA GLN A 331 -7.40 -4.13 -3.72
C GLN A 331 -8.35 -4.68 -4.79
N VAL A 332 -7.90 -4.69 -6.04
CA VAL A 332 -8.69 -5.17 -7.20
C VAL A 332 -7.82 -6.11 -8.01
N PHE A 333 -8.40 -7.23 -8.46
CA PHE A 333 -7.72 -8.28 -9.21
C PHE A 333 -8.57 -8.68 -10.41
N THR A 334 -7.98 -8.81 -11.59
CA THR A 334 -8.66 -9.37 -12.77
C THR A 334 -8.65 -10.89 -12.65
N ILE A 335 -9.84 -11.49 -12.51
CA ILE A 335 -9.99 -12.93 -12.24
C ILE A 335 -10.48 -13.70 -13.46
N ASP A 336 -11.05 -13.01 -14.43
CA ASP A 336 -11.50 -13.61 -15.70
C ASP A 336 -11.51 -12.57 -16.81
N ARG A 337 -11.32 -13.01 -18.07
CA ARG A 337 -11.41 -12.16 -19.26
C ARG A 337 -11.66 -12.98 -20.52
N ALA A 338 -12.43 -12.42 -21.45
CA ALA A 338 -12.74 -13.04 -22.73
C ALA A 338 -13.04 -12.01 -23.83
N TYR A 339 -12.73 -12.37 -25.07
CA TYR A 339 -13.30 -11.67 -26.23
C TYR A 339 -14.68 -12.24 -26.52
N VAL A 340 -15.70 -11.39 -26.56
CA VAL A 340 -17.10 -11.79 -26.60
C VAL A 340 -17.90 -10.99 -27.62
N ASP A 341 -18.95 -11.60 -28.12
CA ASP A 341 -20.04 -10.94 -28.83
C ASP A 341 -21.16 -10.49 -27.88
N LYS A 342 -22.22 -9.89 -28.44
CA LYS A 342 -23.33 -9.35 -27.65
C LYS A 342 -24.13 -10.44 -26.92
N ASN A 343 -24.25 -11.65 -27.52
CA ASN A 343 -25.02 -12.76 -26.94
C ASN A 343 -24.26 -13.43 -25.82
N GLU A 344 -22.96 -13.71 -26.03
CA GLU A 344 -22.04 -14.22 -24.99
C GLU A 344 -21.94 -13.27 -23.80
N LEU A 345 -21.89 -11.96 -24.08
CA LEU A 345 -21.88 -10.95 -23.00
C LEU A 345 -23.16 -10.97 -22.16
N LYS A 346 -24.33 -11.22 -22.79
CA LYS A 346 -25.59 -11.37 -22.05
C LYS A 346 -25.59 -12.63 -21.18
N ALA A 347 -25.04 -13.74 -21.68
CA ALA A 347 -24.93 -14.99 -20.93
C ALA A 347 -24.02 -14.78 -19.68
N LEU A 348 -22.82 -14.27 -19.85
CA LEU A 348 -21.90 -13.99 -18.73
C LEU A 348 -22.51 -13.08 -17.66
N LYS A 349 -23.35 -12.13 -18.03
CA LYS A 349 -24.04 -11.25 -17.08
C LYS A 349 -25.13 -11.93 -16.28
N LYS A 350 -25.65 -13.07 -16.69
CA LYS A 350 -26.74 -13.81 -16.01
C LYS A 350 -26.22 -14.74 -14.90
N ASP A 351 -25.05 -15.36 -15.09
CA ASP A 351 -24.62 -16.52 -14.30
C ASP A 351 -23.96 -16.22 -12.93
N ASN A 352 -23.73 -14.96 -12.59
CA ASN A 352 -22.87 -14.63 -11.46
C ASN A 352 -23.60 -14.00 -10.27
N LYS A 353 -24.55 -14.74 -9.65
CA LYS A 353 -25.12 -14.36 -8.35
C LYS A 353 -24.54 -15.22 -7.23
N ILE A 354 -23.30 -14.97 -6.84
CA ILE A 354 -22.69 -15.66 -5.69
C ILE A 354 -22.99 -14.86 -4.42
N LYS A 355 -23.77 -15.41 -3.50
CA LYS A 355 -23.90 -14.85 -2.17
C LYS A 355 -22.64 -15.25 -1.39
N MET A 356 -21.76 -14.27 -1.13
CA MET A 356 -20.52 -14.52 -0.42
C MET A 356 -20.76 -14.41 1.08
N ASN A 357 -20.58 -15.49 1.82
CA ASN A 357 -20.28 -15.48 3.25
C ASN A 357 -18.74 -15.53 3.43
N TYR A 358 -18.26 -15.43 4.64
CA TYR A 358 -16.82 -15.37 4.89
C TYR A 358 -16.07 -16.63 4.41
N GLN A 359 -16.63 -17.82 4.63
CA GLN A 359 -16.03 -19.07 4.19
C GLN A 359 -15.93 -19.15 2.67
N ASN A 360 -16.99 -18.77 1.97
CA ASN A 360 -17.03 -18.73 0.51
C ASN A 360 -16.04 -17.71 -0.06
N ILE A 361 -15.85 -16.57 0.61
CA ILE A 361 -14.83 -15.56 0.22
C ILE A 361 -13.44 -16.17 0.24
N ARG A 362 -13.08 -16.89 1.31
CA ARG A 362 -11.76 -17.52 1.44
C ARG A 362 -11.53 -18.59 0.36
N GLN A 363 -12.51 -19.44 0.13
CA GLN A 363 -12.45 -20.46 -0.92
C GLN A 363 -12.33 -19.81 -2.32
N PHE A 364 -13.09 -18.75 -2.55
CA PHE A 364 -13.03 -17.98 -3.79
C PHE A 364 -11.65 -17.34 -4.00
N GLU A 365 -11.11 -16.68 -3.00
CA GLU A 365 -9.76 -16.08 -3.07
C GLU A 365 -8.68 -17.14 -3.35
N GLN A 366 -8.76 -18.31 -2.72
CA GLN A 366 -7.84 -19.42 -2.96
C GLN A 366 -7.96 -19.98 -4.37
N ALA A 367 -9.20 -20.21 -4.85
CA ALA A 367 -9.45 -20.73 -6.19
C ALA A 367 -8.92 -19.80 -7.31
N HIS A 368 -8.98 -18.50 -7.09
CA HIS A 368 -8.47 -17.48 -8.01
C HIS A 368 -7.04 -17.02 -7.69
N LYS A 369 -6.33 -17.70 -6.78
CA LYS A 369 -4.95 -17.36 -6.37
C LYS A 369 -4.78 -15.91 -5.92
N ILE A 370 -5.83 -15.30 -5.35
CA ILE A 370 -5.77 -13.94 -4.82
C ILE A 370 -4.76 -13.92 -3.66
N PRO A 371 -3.76 -13.02 -3.68
CA PRO A 371 -2.74 -12.95 -2.66
C PRO A 371 -3.33 -12.81 -1.26
N ALA A 372 -2.90 -13.68 -0.35
CA ALA A 372 -3.40 -13.68 1.02
C ALA A 372 -2.99 -12.39 1.73
N LEU A 373 -3.90 -11.84 2.54
CA LEU A 373 -3.56 -10.79 3.49
C LEU A 373 -2.63 -11.31 4.58
N ALA A 374 -1.91 -10.42 5.25
CA ALA A 374 -1.11 -10.81 6.41
C ALA A 374 -1.96 -11.60 7.43
N PRO A 375 -1.43 -12.68 8.03
CA PRO A 375 -2.21 -13.55 8.92
C PRO A 375 -2.94 -12.81 10.03
N ALA A 376 -2.32 -11.76 10.56
CA ALA A 376 -2.91 -10.92 11.60
C ALA A 376 -4.17 -10.17 11.13
N ILE A 377 -4.12 -9.58 9.92
CA ILE A 377 -5.30 -8.93 9.30
C ILE A 377 -6.38 -9.98 9.01
N GLN A 378 -5.98 -11.16 8.54
CA GLN A 378 -6.91 -12.25 8.26
C GLN A 378 -7.65 -12.71 9.51
N LYS A 379 -6.96 -12.79 10.66
CA LYS A 379 -7.59 -13.10 11.96
C LYS A 379 -8.63 -12.05 12.33
N LYS A 380 -8.30 -10.76 12.17
CA LYS A 380 -9.23 -9.64 12.46
C LYS A 380 -10.45 -9.65 11.54
N LEU A 381 -10.29 -10.02 10.28
CA LEU A 381 -11.41 -10.20 9.36
C LEU A 381 -12.33 -11.35 9.81
N ASN A 382 -11.78 -12.47 10.28
CA ASN A 382 -12.56 -13.56 10.83
C ASN A 382 -13.45 -13.12 12.02
N GLU A 383 -12.83 -12.37 12.94
CA GLU A 383 -13.52 -11.83 14.12
C GLU A 383 -14.67 -10.90 13.69
N LEU A 384 -14.42 -10.02 12.72
CA LEU A 384 -15.42 -9.07 12.20
C LEU A 384 -16.63 -9.78 11.57
N TRP A 385 -16.38 -10.80 10.73
CA TRP A 385 -17.47 -11.52 10.06
C TRP A 385 -18.32 -12.34 11.03
N LYS A 386 -17.70 -12.96 12.03
CA LYS A 386 -18.42 -13.66 13.08
C LYS A 386 -19.35 -12.70 13.85
N ALA A 387 -18.84 -11.54 14.26
CA ALA A 387 -19.62 -10.54 14.98
C ALA A 387 -20.72 -9.85 14.13
N ASP A 388 -20.68 -9.91 12.80
CA ASP A 388 -21.74 -9.38 11.92
C ASP A 388 -22.85 -10.43 11.67
N GLU A 389 -22.57 -11.73 11.93
CA GLU A 389 -23.53 -12.84 11.83
C GLU A 389 -24.36 -13.03 13.13
N GLU A 390 -23.84 -12.62 14.28
CA GLU A 390 -24.53 -12.58 15.57
C GLU A 390 -25.45 -11.34 15.70
#